data_876763aa4a0fc02eb4bd9d46d17dd030
#
_entry.id   876763aa4a0fc02eb4bd9d46d17dd030
#
_cell.length_a   1.000
_cell.length_b   1.000
_cell.length_c   1.000
_cell.angle_alpha   90.00
_cell.angle_beta   90.00
_cell.angle_gamma   90.00
#
_symmetry.space_group_name_H-M   'P 1'
#
loop_
_entity.id
_entity.type
_entity.pdbx_description
1 polymer ?
#
loop_
_entity_poly.entity_id
_entity_poly.type
_entity_poly.pdbx_seq_one_letter_code
_entity_poly.pdbx_strand_id
1 'polypeptide(L)'
;MRHKSIDNTILGDYLMKAIKTAVLAATMMTAATGMSAEISGNVALGSEYFFRGVDQAGGEALSGGFDVNFENGIYVGTWASSIDFSNGPELDYYVGYVGDLTEAVSFDVGYLFYGYPGDSTLDFEELYGSLSFGDATVGFNFSDDYFASSGETTYVYVDYGFSLGENWSLGLHYGTISADDNAAYDEVFGDTVDDYSISLSTEVSGVGVDFSFIDSSGSGALDADAEFAITISKSL
;
A
#
# COMPACT_ATOMS: atom_id res chain seq x y z
N MET A 1 37.11 -9.53 -14.36
CA MET A 1 36.70 -9.17 -12.99
C MET A 1 35.25 -9.61 -12.88
N ARG A 2 34.94 -10.58 -12.02
CA ARG A 2 33.54 -11.00 -11.80
C ARG A 2 32.91 -9.95 -10.88
N HIS A 3 31.92 -9.21 -11.37
CA HIS A 3 31.00 -8.51 -10.50
C HIS A 3 30.32 -9.56 -9.61
N LYS A 4 30.54 -9.44 -8.28
CA LYS A 4 29.70 -10.12 -7.31
C LYS A 4 28.37 -9.35 -7.34
N SER A 5 27.33 -9.94 -7.91
CA SER A 5 25.98 -9.47 -7.62
C SER A 5 25.77 -9.60 -6.11
N ILE A 6 25.35 -8.52 -5.50
CA ILE A 6 24.86 -8.56 -4.11
C ILE A 6 23.61 -9.45 -4.18
N ASP A 7 23.57 -10.44 -3.31
CA ASP A 7 22.42 -11.34 -3.23
C ASP A 7 21.26 -10.54 -2.62
N ASN A 8 20.34 -10.09 -3.47
CA ASN A 8 19.22 -9.22 -3.10
C ASN A 8 18.33 -9.87 -2.04
N THR A 9 18.21 -11.21 -2.06
CA THR A 9 17.47 -11.99 -1.05
C THR A 9 18.03 -11.78 0.36
N ILE A 10 19.36 -11.71 0.48
CA ILE A 10 20.02 -11.49 1.78
C ILE A 10 19.77 -10.04 2.25
N LEU A 11 19.81 -9.07 1.34
CA LEU A 11 19.58 -7.67 1.68
C LEU A 11 18.13 -7.44 2.14
N GLY A 12 17.14 -8.01 1.43
CA GLY A 12 15.73 -7.99 1.80
C GLY A 12 15.48 -8.58 3.18
N ASP A 13 16.05 -9.77 3.47
CA ASP A 13 15.94 -10.41 4.79
C ASP A 13 16.53 -9.56 5.93
N TYR A 14 17.65 -8.86 5.69
CA TYR A 14 18.24 -7.96 6.69
C TYR A 14 17.36 -6.70 6.89
N LEU A 15 16.85 -6.15 5.81
CA LEU A 15 16.02 -4.94 5.84
C LEU A 15 14.69 -5.22 6.53
N MET A 16 14.02 -6.33 6.20
CA MET A 16 12.80 -6.77 6.86
C MET A 16 12.99 -6.99 8.37
N LYS A 17 14.07 -7.67 8.78
CA LYS A 17 14.40 -7.83 10.20
C LYS A 17 14.64 -6.48 10.86
N ALA A 18 15.29 -5.55 10.16
CA ALA A 18 15.54 -4.21 10.65
C ALA A 18 14.24 -3.42 10.80
N ILE A 19 13.31 -3.49 9.87
CA ILE A 19 12.01 -2.81 9.92
C ILE A 19 11.13 -3.40 11.02
N LYS A 20 10.96 -4.72 11.10
CA LYS A 20 10.24 -5.39 12.20
C LYS A 20 10.81 -4.99 13.58
N THR A 21 12.12 -4.90 13.68
CA THR A 21 12.80 -4.46 14.90
C THR A 21 12.60 -2.97 15.13
N ALA A 22 12.58 -2.15 14.08
CA ALA A 22 12.37 -0.70 14.16
C ALA A 22 10.95 -0.36 14.62
N VAL A 23 9.91 -1.02 14.08
CA VAL A 23 8.52 -0.84 14.53
C VAL A 23 8.39 -1.19 16.01
N LEU A 24 8.96 -2.32 16.46
CA LEU A 24 8.94 -2.71 17.87
C LEU A 24 9.79 -1.77 18.73
N ALA A 25 10.95 -1.30 18.23
CA ALA A 25 11.84 -0.39 18.96
C ALA A 25 11.27 1.03 19.02
N ALA A 26 10.57 1.51 17.96
CA ALA A 26 9.94 2.82 17.95
C ALA A 26 8.92 2.96 19.09
N THR A 27 8.11 1.92 19.32
CA THR A 27 7.14 1.89 20.43
C THR A 27 7.83 1.94 21.82
N MET A 28 9.05 1.40 21.93
CA MET A 28 9.83 1.45 23.18
C MET A 28 10.67 2.73 23.32
N MET A 29 11.12 3.34 22.21
CA MET A 29 11.97 4.55 22.22
C MET A 29 11.20 5.81 22.59
N THR A 30 9.90 5.90 22.33
CA THR A 30 9.07 7.03 22.75
C THR A 30 9.06 7.19 24.28
N ALA A 31 9.21 6.09 25.02
CA ALA A 31 9.31 6.13 26.48
C ALA A 31 10.70 6.54 27.01
N ALA A 32 11.77 6.43 26.20
CA ALA A 32 13.15 6.57 26.68
C ALA A 32 13.84 7.87 26.28
N THR A 33 13.41 8.55 25.20
CA THR A 33 14.15 9.67 24.59
C THR A 33 13.45 11.02 24.70
N GLY A 34 12.20 11.08 25.19
CA GLY A 34 11.42 12.33 25.20
C GLY A 34 11.06 12.85 23.80
N MET A 35 11.23 12.04 22.76
CA MET A 35 10.69 12.34 21.43
C MET A 35 9.17 12.15 21.47
N SER A 36 8.44 13.17 21.06
CA SER A 36 7.00 13.07 20.90
C SER A 36 6.70 12.22 19.67
N ALA A 37 5.85 11.23 19.85
CA ALA A 37 5.34 10.40 18.78
C ALA A 37 3.85 10.15 19.02
N GLU A 38 3.08 10.17 17.96
CA GLU A 38 1.68 9.79 17.95
C GLU A 38 1.56 8.34 17.49
N ILE A 39 0.80 7.55 18.24
CA ILE A 39 0.48 6.18 17.86
C ILE A 39 -0.98 6.17 17.46
N SER A 40 -1.26 5.68 16.25
CA SER A 40 -2.61 5.49 15.74
C SER A 40 -2.79 4.06 15.25
N GLY A 41 -4.02 3.67 15.04
CA GLY A 41 -4.36 2.39 14.48
C GLY A 41 -5.70 2.45 13.76
N ASN A 42 -5.97 1.44 12.98
CA ASN A 42 -7.24 1.29 12.29
C ASN A 42 -7.66 -0.19 12.21
N VAL A 43 -8.94 -0.39 11.98
CA VAL A 43 -9.50 -1.68 11.61
C VAL A 43 -10.58 -1.45 10.56
N ALA A 44 -10.68 -2.33 9.57
CA ALA A 44 -11.69 -2.28 8.54
C ALA A 44 -12.24 -3.67 8.21
N LEU A 45 -13.49 -3.69 7.76
CA LEU A 45 -14.15 -4.84 7.19
C LEU A 45 -14.69 -4.44 5.82
N GLY A 46 -14.13 -5.02 4.78
CA GLY A 46 -14.54 -4.84 3.39
C GLY A 46 -15.37 -6.02 2.88
N SER A 47 -16.24 -5.80 1.92
CA SER A 47 -16.82 -6.89 1.14
C SER A 47 -15.78 -7.57 0.26
N GLU A 48 -14.73 -6.84 -0.10
CA GLU A 48 -13.59 -7.25 -0.91
C GLU A 48 -12.34 -6.47 -0.47
N TYR A 49 -11.16 -6.94 -0.89
CA TYR A 49 -9.89 -6.21 -0.81
C TYR A 49 -9.24 -6.14 -2.19
N PHE A 50 -9.08 -4.94 -2.72
CA PHE A 50 -8.42 -4.68 -4.00
C PHE A 50 -7.05 -4.05 -3.82
N PHE A 51 -6.08 -4.57 -4.56
CA PHE A 51 -4.76 -3.98 -4.69
C PHE A 51 -4.49 -3.69 -6.17
N ARG A 52 -4.41 -2.40 -6.54
CA ARG A 52 -4.24 -1.94 -7.93
C ARG A 52 -5.25 -2.59 -8.90
N GLY A 53 -6.53 -2.56 -8.51
CA GLY A 53 -7.63 -3.11 -9.30
C GLY A 53 -7.77 -4.63 -9.28
N VAL A 54 -6.89 -5.35 -8.58
CA VAL A 54 -6.92 -6.82 -8.48
C VAL A 54 -7.49 -7.23 -7.13
N ASP A 55 -8.53 -8.08 -7.13
CA ASP A 55 -9.09 -8.67 -5.91
C ASP A 55 -8.07 -9.60 -5.24
N GLN A 56 -7.87 -9.40 -3.93
CA GLN A 56 -6.91 -10.13 -3.12
C GLN A 56 -7.57 -11.12 -2.16
N ALA A 57 -8.86 -10.94 -1.87
CA ALA A 57 -9.53 -11.67 -0.81
C ALA A 57 -10.54 -12.70 -1.30
N GLY A 58 -11.06 -12.57 -2.52
CA GLY A 58 -12.12 -13.43 -3.05
C GLY A 58 -13.41 -13.39 -2.24
N GLY A 59 -13.65 -12.28 -1.52
CA GLY A 59 -14.76 -12.05 -0.61
C GLY A 59 -14.40 -11.17 0.57
N GLU A 60 -15.09 -11.32 1.69
CA GLU A 60 -14.95 -10.41 2.83
C GLU A 60 -13.53 -10.38 3.40
N ALA A 61 -12.98 -9.18 3.52
CA ALA A 61 -11.63 -8.94 4.03
C ALA A 61 -11.67 -8.19 5.37
N LEU A 62 -10.96 -8.72 6.36
CA LEU A 62 -10.64 -8.00 7.59
C LEU A 62 -9.22 -7.46 7.49
N SER A 63 -9.08 -6.14 7.66
CA SER A 63 -7.79 -5.48 7.61
C SER A 63 -7.59 -4.50 8.76
N GLY A 64 -6.35 -4.07 8.98
CA GLY A 64 -6.03 -3.07 9.98
C GLY A 64 -4.55 -2.96 10.22
N GLY A 65 -4.15 -1.89 10.92
CA GLY A 65 -2.74 -1.60 11.15
C GLY A 65 -2.49 -0.65 12.31
N PHE A 66 -1.21 -0.39 12.52
CA PHE A 66 -0.72 0.57 13.51
C PHE A 66 0.41 1.41 12.93
N ASP A 67 0.40 2.68 13.26
CA ASP A 67 1.39 3.66 12.86
C ASP A 67 2.02 4.34 14.08
N VAL A 68 3.28 4.68 13.96
CA VAL A 68 4.00 5.56 14.88
C VAL A 68 4.54 6.73 14.07
N ASN A 69 3.99 7.91 14.31
CA ASN A 69 4.34 9.14 13.62
C ASN A 69 5.20 10.02 14.53
N PHE A 70 6.38 10.40 14.08
CA PHE A 70 7.28 11.27 14.82
C PHE A 70 7.12 12.73 14.38
N GLU A 71 7.31 13.68 15.29
CA GLU A 71 7.20 15.13 15.01
C GLU A 71 8.13 15.63 13.89
N ASN A 72 9.21 14.90 13.60
CA ASN A 72 10.15 15.24 12.53
C ASN A 72 9.75 14.75 11.15
N GLY A 73 8.55 14.17 10.99
CA GLY A 73 8.02 13.66 9.75
C GLY A 73 8.37 12.19 9.44
N ILE A 74 9.24 11.56 10.21
CA ILE A 74 9.47 10.10 10.08
C ILE A 74 8.24 9.36 10.58
N TYR A 75 7.87 8.29 9.91
CA TYR A 75 6.88 7.34 10.38
C TYR A 75 7.31 5.90 10.14
N VAL A 76 6.76 5.00 10.93
CA VAL A 76 6.88 3.55 10.76
C VAL A 76 5.53 2.93 11.03
N GLY A 77 5.20 1.88 10.32
CA GLY A 77 3.92 1.22 10.53
C GLY A 77 3.90 -0.23 10.08
N THR A 78 2.76 -0.85 10.34
CA THR A 78 2.43 -2.19 9.89
C THR A 78 0.95 -2.23 9.54
N TRP A 79 0.62 -2.98 8.51
CA TRP A 79 -0.74 -3.25 8.12
C TRP A 79 -0.90 -4.74 7.81
N ALA A 80 -2.11 -5.24 7.87
CA ALA A 80 -2.43 -6.63 7.56
C ALA A 80 -3.82 -6.74 6.97
N SER A 81 -4.02 -7.71 6.08
CA SER A 81 -5.33 -8.08 5.56
C SER A 81 -5.44 -9.59 5.37
N SER A 82 -6.68 -10.08 5.48
CA SER A 82 -7.00 -11.41 4.98
C SER A 82 -6.97 -11.41 3.45
N ILE A 83 -6.39 -12.48 2.89
CA ILE A 83 -6.27 -12.76 1.46
C ILE A 83 -6.64 -14.23 1.21
N ASP A 84 -6.93 -14.60 -0.05
CA ASP A 84 -7.36 -15.97 -0.37
C ASP A 84 -6.31 -16.81 -1.13
N PHE A 85 -5.29 -16.19 -1.72
CA PHE A 85 -4.26 -16.87 -2.52
C PHE A 85 -3.08 -17.42 -1.70
N SER A 86 -3.05 -17.16 -0.39
CA SER A 86 -2.01 -17.68 0.53
C SER A 86 -2.65 -18.25 1.80
N ASN A 87 -1.95 -19.22 2.44
CA ASN A 87 -2.40 -19.82 3.72
C ASN A 87 -2.09 -18.90 4.93
N GLY A 88 -2.35 -17.62 4.81
CA GLY A 88 -2.12 -16.62 5.85
C GLY A 88 -2.53 -15.25 5.39
N PRO A 89 -2.46 -14.25 6.27
CA PRO A 89 -2.74 -12.88 5.88
C PRO A 89 -1.56 -12.28 5.10
N GLU A 90 -1.80 -11.20 4.39
CA GLU A 90 -0.79 -10.22 4.02
C GLU A 90 -0.36 -9.45 5.26
N LEU A 91 0.95 -9.23 5.42
CA LEU A 91 1.55 -8.47 6.52
C LEU A 91 2.57 -7.48 5.97
N ASP A 92 2.25 -6.20 6.06
CA ASP A 92 3.08 -5.13 5.55
C ASP A 92 3.84 -4.43 6.65
N TYR A 93 5.05 -4.01 6.31
CA TYR A 93 5.90 -3.20 7.18
C TYR A 93 6.48 -2.05 6.38
N TYR A 94 6.35 -0.83 6.88
CA TYR A 94 6.81 0.34 6.17
C TYR A 94 7.52 1.34 7.07
N VAL A 95 8.36 2.11 6.43
CA VAL A 95 9.03 3.28 7.00
C VAL A 95 9.05 4.37 5.95
N GLY A 96 8.77 5.60 6.36
CA GLY A 96 8.78 6.72 5.44
C GLY A 96 9.07 8.05 6.10
N TYR A 97 9.07 9.07 5.27
CA TYR A 97 9.24 10.46 5.65
C TYR A 97 8.28 11.34 4.87
N VAL A 98 7.44 12.04 5.59
CA VAL A 98 6.51 13.04 5.05
C VAL A 98 6.99 14.44 5.43
N GLY A 99 6.87 15.37 4.48
CA GLY A 99 7.26 16.76 4.70
C GLY A 99 6.66 17.72 3.69
N ASP A 100 6.87 19.02 3.92
CA ASP A 100 6.40 20.05 3.03
C ASP A 100 7.54 20.57 2.16
N LEU A 101 7.33 20.60 0.83
CA LEU A 101 8.22 21.30 -0.10
C LEU A 101 7.91 22.79 -0.14
N THR A 102 6.61 23.13 -0.03
CA THR A 102 6.11 24.51 0.03
C THR A 102 4.83 24.51 0.90
N GLU A 103 4.26 25.69 1.18
CA GLU A 103 2.96 25.81 1.86
C GLU A 103 1.79 25.12 1.12
N ALA A 104 1.96 24.81 -0.16
CA ALA A 104 0.91 24.24 -1.01
C ALA A 104 1.24 22.83 -1.51
N VAL A 105 2.45 22.33 -1.29
CA VAL A 105 2.90 21.03 -1.80
C VAL A 105 3.60 20.26 -0.70
N SER A 106 3.06 19.11 -0.35
CA SER A 106 3.70 18.11 0.52
C SER A 106 4.24 16.94 -0.31
N PHE A 107 5.16 16.20 0.29
CA PHE A 107 5.70 14.98 -0.29
C PHE A 107 5.74 13.86 0.75
N ASP A 108 5.69 12.64 0.27
CA ASP A 108 5.92 11.43 1.03
C ASP A 108 6.90 10.54 0.27
N VAL A 109 7.85 9.93 0.96
CA VAL A 109 8.76 8.95 0.40
C VAL A 109 9.01 7.85 1.41
N GLY A 110 9.08 6.61 0.96
CA GLY A 110 9.28 5.52 1.90
C GLY A 110 9.61 4.20 1.22
N TYR A 111 9.68 3.19 2.07
CA TYR A 111 9.93 1.81 1.72
C TYR A 111 8.85 0.95 2.36
N LEU A 112 8.30 0.04 1.59
CA LEU A 112 7.24 -0.87 1.98
C LEU A 112 7.66 -2.29 1.64
N PHE A 113 7.54 -3.19 2.61
CA PHE A 113 7.71 -4.61 2.45
C PHE A 113 6.35 -5.29 2.58
N TYR A 114 5.98 -6.05 1.57
CA TYR A 114 4.81 -6.91 1.55
C TYR A 114 5.23 -8.34 1.93
N GLY A 115 4.67 -8.86 2.99
CA GLY A 115 5.02 -10.18 3.49
C GLY A 115 3.84 -11.14 3.49
N TYR A 116 4.07 -12.32 3.00
CA TYR A 116 3.09 -13.41 2.93
C TYR A 116 3.54 -14.60 3.78
N PRO A 117 3.27 -14.63 5.11
CA PRO A 117 3.76 -15.68 6.01
C PRO A 117 3.32 -17.11 5.62
N GLY A 118 2.24 -17.23 4.84
CA GLY A 118 1.76 -18.49 4.31
C GLY A 118 2.57 -19.02 3.14
N ASP A 119 3.23 -18.14 2.39
CA ASP A 119 4.10 -18.44 1.25
C ASP A 119 5.06 -17.29 0.98
N SER A 120 6.24 -17.35 1.58
CA SER A 120 7.24 -16.27 1.44
C SER A 120 7.87 -16.17 0.05
N THR A 121 7.51 -17.02 -0.90
CA THR A 121 7.92 -16.84 -2.29
C THR A 121 7.15 -15.73 -2.99
N LEU A 122 6.09 -15.23 -2.35
CA LEU A 122 5.27 -14.11 -2.81
C LEU A 122 5.75 -12.77 -2.26
N ASP A 123 6.65 -12.78 -1.24
CA ASP A 123 7.15 -11.56 -0.59
C ASP A 123 7.84 -10.65 -1.60
N PHE A 124 7.58 -9.35 -1.49
CA PHE A 124 8.24 -8.33 -2.32
C PHE A 124 8.34 -6.98 -1.58
N GLU A 125 9.03 -6.03 -2.19
CA GLU A 125 9.28 -4.74 -1.61
C GLU A 125 9.17 -3.62 -2.63
N GLU A 126 8.82 -2.43 -2.16
CA GLU A 126 8.69 -1.24 -2.98
C GLU A 126 9.34 -0.02 -2.35
N LEU A 127 10.01 0.76 -3.19
CA LEU A 127 10.27 2.18 -2.92
C LEU A 127 9.09 2.99 -3.45
N TYR A 128 8.55 3.89 -2.65
CA TYR A 128 7.46 4.75 -3.09
C TYR A 128 7.75 6.22 -2.86
N GLY A 129 7.04 7.04 -3.62
CA GLY A 129 7.06 8.48 -3.44
C GLY A 129 5.81 9.14 -4.02
N SER A 130 5.38 10.24 -3.39
CA SER A 130 4.25 11.02 -3.87
C SER A 130 4.41 12.51 -3.61
N LEU A 131 3.65 13.29 -4.37
CA LEU A 131 3.47 14.73 -4.19
C LEU A 131 1.98 15.02 -4.10
N SER A 132 1.59 15.74 -3.05
CA SER A 132 0.20 16.19 -2.85
C SER A 132 0.11 17.70 -2.96
N PHE A 133 -0.91 18.18 -3.69
CA PHE A 133 -1.20 19.60 -3.89
C PHE A 133 -2.71 19.82 -3.97
N GLY A 134 -3.25 20.53 -2.98
CA GLY A 134 -4.70 20.67 -2.82
C GLY A 134 -5.35 19.29 -2.62
N ASP A 135 -6.33 18.99 -3.47
CA ASP A 135 -7.08 17.74 -3.44
C ASP A 135 -6.49 16.63 -4.34
N ALA A 136 -5.34 16.89 -4.96
CA ALA A 136 -4.69 15.98 -5.89
C ALA A 136 -3.41 15.39 -5.31
N THR A 137 -3.15 14.11 -5.60
CA THR A 137 -1.89 13.43 -5.33
C THR A 137 -1.41 12.73 -6.59
N VAL A 138 -0.12 12.81 -6.87
CA VAL A 138 0.55 12.00 -7.89
C VAL A 138 1.67 11.22 -7.22
N GLY A 139 1.82 9.96 -7.60
CA GLY A 139 2.82 9.13 -6.96
C GLY A 139 3.34 8.00 -7.84
N PHE A 140 4.34 7.31 -7.31
CA PHE A 140 4.92 6.14 -7.92
C PHE A 140 5.31 5.11 -6.86
N ASN A 141 5.36 3.85 -7.29
CA ASN A 141 5.96 2.73 -6.56
C ASN A 141 6.90 1.99 -7.52
N PHE A 142 8.04 1.58 -7.02
CA PHE A 142 9.07 0.86 -7.77
C PHE A 142 9.48 -0.39 -7.00
N SER A 143 9.46 -1.54 -7.67
CA SER A 143 10.01 -2.81 -7.17
C SER A 143 11.06 -3.32 -8.15
N ASP A 144 12.19 -3.81 -7.66
CA ASP A 144 13.20 -4.47 -8.47
C ASP A 144 12.91 -5.97 -8.67
N ASP A 145 12.06 -6.54 -7.83
CA ASP A 145 11.55 -7.92 -7.95
C ASP A 145 10.13 -8.01 -7.34
N TYR A 146 9.13 -7.73 -8.16
CA TYR A 146 7.74 -7.67 -7.76
C TYR A 146 7.18 -9.05 -7.41
N PHE A 147 5.98 -9.07 -6.84
CA PHE A 147 5.20 -10.23 -6.40
C PHE A 147 5.56 -11.54 -7.13
N ALA A 148 5.85 -12.61 -6.38
CA ALA A 148 6.24 -13.93 -6.88
C ALA A 148 7.50 -13.92 -7.77
N SER A 149 8.44 -12.98 -7.54
CA SER A 149 9.65 -12.80 -8.36
C SER A 149 9.33 -12.57 -9.84
N SER A 150 8.33 -11.73 -10.11
CA SER A 150 7.91 -11.41 -11.47
C SER A 150 8.76 -10.34 -12.16
N GLY A 151 9.77 -9.79 -11.47
CA GLY A 151 10.77 -8.87 -12.01
C GLY A 151 10.49 -7.40 -11.69
N GLU A 152 11.22 -6.49 -12.34
CA GLU A 152 11.14 -5.07 -12.09
C GLU A 152 9.80 -4.48 -12.54
N THR A 153 9.18 -3.67 -11.68
CA THR A 153 7.94 -2.97 -11.99
C THR A 153 7.99 -1.52 -11.55
N THR A 154 7.26 -0.68 -12.27
CA THR A 154 6.96 0.70 -11.89
C THR A 154 5.46 0.92 -11.99
N TYR A 155 4.86 1.33 -10.88
CA TYR A 155 3.48 1.78 -10.81
C TYR A 155 3.45 3.30 -10.67
N VAL A 156 2.65 4.00 -11.46
CA VAL A 156 2.39 5.43 -11.32
C VAL A 156 0.91 5.69 -11.22
N TYR A 157 0.53 6.67 -10.38
CA TYR A 157 -0.88 6.93 -10.13
C TYR A 157 -1.19 8.40 -9.92
N VAL A 158 -2.46 8.73 -10.06
CA VAL A 158 -3.04 10.00 -9.69
C VAL A 158 -4.32 9.77 -8.91
N ASP A 159 -4.44 10.47 -7.77
CA ASP A 159 -5.64 10.54 -6.96
C ASP A 159 -6.20 11.96 -6.99
N TYR A 160 -7.52 12.07 -6.95
CA TYR A 160 -8.21 13.33 -6.76
C TYR A 160 -9.41 13.14 -5.85
N GLY A 161 -9.44 13.90 -4.74
CA GLY A 161 -10.52 13.83 -3.76
C GLY A 161 -11.20 15.17 -3.60
N PHE A 162 -12.51 15.19 -3.44
CA PHE A 162 -13.22 16.43 -3.13
C PHE A 162 -14.47 16.21 -2.28
N SER A 163 -14.77 17.19 -1.44
CA SER A 163 -15.91 17.13 -0.55
C SER A 163 -17.24 17.37 -1.30
N LEU A 164 -18.21 16.53 -1.02
CA LEU A 164 -19.59 16.66 -1.48
C LEU A 164 -20.48 17.10 -0.31
N GLY A 165 -20.47 18.40 -0.03
CA GLY A 165 -21.18 18.97 1.12
C GLY A 165 -20.45 18.70 2.43
N GLU A 166 -21.19 18.50 3.54
CA GLU A 166 -20.62 18.42 4.90
C GLU A 166 -20.19 17.00 5.31
N ASN A 167 -20.79 15.96 4.71
CA ASN A 167 -20.69 14.61 5.24
C ASN A 167 -20.17 13.57 4.22
N TRP A 168 -19.98 13.97 2.97
CA TRP A 168 -19.57 13.05 1.91
C TRP A 168 -18.32 13.54 1.21
N SER A 169 -17.50 12.62 0.78
CA SER A 169 -16.37 12.87 -0.11
C SER A 169 -16.42 11.93 -1.31
N LEU A 170 -15.94 12.41 -2.44
CA LEU A 170 -15.74 11.62 -3.65
C LEU A 170 -14.26 11.49 -3.91
N GLY A 171 -13.79 10.27 -4.11
CA GLY A 171 -12.45 9.94 -4.54
C GLY A 171 -12.45 9.44 -5.98
N LEU A 172 -11.43 9.82 -6.73
CA LEU A 172 -11.11 9.31 -8.05
C LEU A 172 -9.69 8.84 -8.06
N HIS A 173 -9.46 7.68 -8.60
CA HIS A 173 -8.14 7.08 -8.74
C HIS A 173 -7.93 6.60 -10.18
N TYR A 174 -6.71 6.77 -10.69
CA TYR A 174 -6.20 6.10 -11.87
C TYR A 174 -4.74 5.76 -11.66
N GLY A 175 -4.36 4.52 -11.93
CA GLY A 175 -3.01 4.02 -11.86
C GLY A 175 -2.65 3.18 -13.09
N THR A 176 -1.37 3.00 -13.32
CA THR A 176 -0.84 2.10 -14.32
C THR A 176 0.45 1.47 -13.82
N ILE A 177 0.54 0.15 -13.92
CA ILE A 177 1.76 -0.60 -13.64
C ILE A 177 2.37 -1.04 -14.96
N SER A 178 3.68 -0.86 -15.09
CA SER A 178 4.48 -1.35 -16.21
C SER A 178 5.60 -2.22 -15.68
N ALA A 179 5.91 -3.30 -16.37
CA ALA A 179 7.04 -4.17 -16.10
C ALA A 179 8.05 -4.09 -17.26
N ASP A 180 9.32 -4.35 -16.95
CA ASP A 180 10.29 -4.69 -18.00
C ASP A 180 9.87 -6.00 -18.67
N ASP A 181 10.32 -6.23 -19.94
CA ASP A 181 10.02 -7.44 -20.73
C ASP A 181 10.30 -8.73 -19.91
N ASN A 182 9.45 -9.02 -18.94
CA ASN A 182 9.55 -10.15 -18.03
C ASN A 182 8.38 -11.11 -18.28
N ALA A 183 8.68 -12.24 -18.87
CA ALA A 183 7.69 -13.26 -19.20
C ALA A 183 6.90 -13.75 -17.98
N ALA A 184 7.46 -13.71 -16.77
CA ALA A 184 6.76 -14.11 -15.55
C ALA A 184 5.66 -13.10 -15.16
N TYR A 185 5.94 -11.80 -15.30
CA TYR A 185 4.92 -10.77 -15.08
C TYR A 185 3.81 -10.87 -16.13
N ASP A 186 4.18 -10.94 -17.42
CA ASP A 186 3.24 -11.00 -18.55
C ASP A 186 2.32 -12.23 -18.48
N GLU A 187 2.82 -13.34 -17.95
CA GLU A 187 2.01 -14.57 -17.77
C GLU A 187 0.92 -14.38 -16.70
N VAL A 188 1.21 -13.61 -15.65
CA VAL A 188 0.32 -13.43 -14.50
C VAL A 188 -0.58 -12.20 -14.66
N PHE A 189 -0.03 -11.06 -15.08
CA PHE A 189 -0.71 -9.76 -15.07
C PHE A 189 -1.01 -9.19 -16.46
N GLY A 190 -0.35 -9.68 -17.52
CA GLY A 190 -0.34 -9.08 -18.86
C GLY A 190 0.70 -7.96 -19.01
N ASP A 191 0.81 -7.37 -20.20
CA ASP A 191 1.89 -6.41 -20.55
C ASP A 191 1.84 -5.11 -19.71
N THR A 192 0.63 -4.63 -19.45
CA THR A 192 0.37 -3.40 -18.67
C THR A 192 -1.01 -3.50 -18.05
N VAL A 193 -1.13 -3.15 -16.79
CA VAL A 193 -2.41 -3.10 -16.09
C VAL A 193 -2.69 -1.65 -15.71
N ASP A 194 -3.79 -1.13 -16.23
CA ASP A 194 -4.36 0.13 -15.75
C ASP A 194 -5.45 -0.19 -14.73
N ASP A 195 -5.49 0.54 -13.65
CA ASP A 195 -6.56 0.43 -12.66
C ASP A 195 -7.21 1.80 -12.42
N TYR A 196 -8.49 1.78 -12.09
CA TYR A 196 -9.24 2.98 -11.77
C TYR A 196 -10.35 2.70 -10.79
N SER A 197 -10.61 3.68 -9.95
CA SER A 197 -11.74 3.60 -9.04
C SER A 197 -12.45 4.93 -8.85
N ILE A 198 -13.72 4.83 -8.47
CA ILE A 198 -14.54 5.92 -7.99
C ILE A 198 -15.07 5.50 -6.62
N SER A 199 -14.80 6.30 -5.60
CA SER A 199 -15.28 6.04 -4.25
C SER A 199 -16.15 7.16 -3.72
N LEU A 200 -17.15 6.78 -2.92
CA LEU A 200 -18.02 7.69 -2.19
C LEU A 200 -17.96 7.34 -0.71
N SER A 201 -17.42 8.23 0.09
CA SER A 201 -17.14 7.98 1.51
C SER A 201 -17.94 8.90 2.41
N THR A 202 -18.32 8.39 3.58
CA THR A 202 -18.95 9.14 4.66
C THR A 202 -18.52 8.63 6.02
N GLU A 203 -18.75 9.41 7.07
CA GLU A 203 -18.56 8.98 8.44
C GLU A 203 -19.87 9.06 9.23
N VAL A 204 -20.21 8.01 9.94
CA VAL A 204 -21.39 7.92 10.80
C VAL A 204 -20.96 7.55 12.22
N SER A 205 -21.04 8.48 13.14
CA SER A 205 -20.71 8.26 14.55
C SER A 205 -19.28 7.75 14.78
N GLY A 206 -18.32 8.26 14.01
CA GLY A 206 -16.93 7.87 14.06
C GLY A 206 -16.63 6.51 13.43
N VAL A 207 -17.52 6.01 12.59
CA VAL A 207 -17.34 4.83 11.74
C VAL A 207 -17.36 5.30 10.29
N GLY A 208 -16.27 5.07 9.57
CA GLY A 208 -16.18 5.34 8.13
C GLY A 208 -16.97 4.29 7.34
N VAL A 209 -17.61 4.73 6.28
CA VAL A 209 -18.27 3.87 5.28
C VAL A 209 -17.85 4.35 3.91
N ASP A 210 -17.29 3.45 3.13
CA ASP A 210 -16.85 3.69 1.76
C ASP A 210 -17.60 2.78 0.79
N PHE A 211 -18.01 3.35 -0.34
CA PHE A 211 -18.62 2.67 -1.48
C PHE A 211 -17.73 2.89 -2.68
N SER A 212 -17.09 1.85 -3.17
CA SER A 212 -16.13 1.94 -4.27
C SER A 212 -16.59 1.13 -5.47
N PHE A 213 -16.40 1.70 -6.64
CA PHE A 213 -16.44 1.00 -7.92
C PHE A 213 -15.02 0.94 -8.43
N ILE A 214 -14.52 -0.28 -8.67
CA ILE A 214 -13.13 -0.55 -9.01
C ILE A 214 -13.12 -1.38 -10.29
N ASP A 215 -12.18 -1.08 -11.17
CA ASP A 215 -12.01 -1.81 -12.41
C ASP A 215 -10.53 -1.78 -12.84
N SER A 216 -10.11 -2.76 -13.59
CA SER A 216 -8.77 -2.81 -14.17
C SER A 216 -8.81 -3.31 -15.61
N SER A 217 -7.82 -2.91 -16.40
CA SER A 217 -7.74 -3.21 -17.83
C SER A 217 -6.69 -4.28 -18.16
N GLY A 218 -6.26 -5.06 -17.18
CA GLY A 218 -5.30 -6.13 -17.39
C GLY A 218 -5.83 -7.22 -18.34
N SER A 219 -4.94 -7.89 -19.04
CA SER A 219 -5.26 -9.02 -19.93
C SER A 219 -4.72 -10.36 -19.43
N GLY A 220 -4.20 -10.39 -18.23
CA GLY A 220 -3.60 -11.57 -17.60
C GLY A 220 -4.61 -12.51 -16.93
N ALA A 221 -4.09 -13.47 -16.18
CA ALA A 221 -4.90 -14.43 -15.42
C ALA A 221 -5.75 -13.77 -14.30
N LEU A 222 -5.47 -12.49 -13.99
CA LEU A 222 -6.15 -11.70 -12.99
C LEU A 222 -7.01 -10.58 -13.59
N ASP A 223 -7.38 -10.72 -14.88
CA ASP A 223 -8.37 -9.84 -15.51
C ASP A 223 -9.69 -9.96 -14.77
N ALA A 224 -10.04 -8.93 -14.00
CA ALA A 224 -11.26 -8.90 -13.22
C ALA A 224 -12.28 -7.99 -13.90
N ASP A 225 -13.54 -8.41 -13.93
CA ASP A 225 -14.65 -7.52 -14.26
C ASP A 225 -14.75 -6.41 -13.21
N ALA A 226 -15.30 -5.27 -13.63
CA ALA A 226 -15.55 -4.14 -12.73
C ALA A 226 -16.39 -4.55 -11.52
N GLU A 227 -15.95 -4.20 -10.33
CA GLU A 227 -16.58 -4.63 -9.09
C GLU A 227 -16.99 -3.45 -8.19
N PHE A 228 -17.95 -3.75 -7.31
CA PHE A 228 -18.44 -2.82 -6.32
C PHE A 228 -18.11 -3.34 -4.93
N ALA A 229 -17.36 -2.54 -4.17
CA ALA A 229 -16.98 -2.86 -2.81
C ALA A 229 -17.62 -1.90 -1.79
N ILE A 230 -17.87 -2.43 -0.59
CA ILE A 230 -18.26 -1.64 0.58
C ILE A 230 -17.25 -1.92 1.68
N THR A 231 -16.69 -0.85 2.26
CA THR A 231 -15.78 -0.96 3.40
C THR A 231 -16.29 -0.18 4.58
N ILE A 232 -16.30 -0.81 5.75
CA ILE A 232 -16.59 -0.18 7.04
C ILE A 232 -15.29 -0.11 7.83
N SER A 233 -14.93 1.07 8.32
CA SER A 233 -13.66 1.29 9.01
C SER A 233 -13.81 2.05 10.33
N LYS A 234 -12.82 1.90 11.21
CA LYS A 234 -12.73 2.60 12.47
C LYS A 234 -11.27 2.94 12.80
N SER A 235 -11.01 4.21 13.05
CA SER A 235 -9.75 4.66 13.69
C SER A 235 -9.77 4.36 15.19
N LEU A 236 -8.62 3.96 15.74
CA LEU A 236 -8.42 3.51 17.12
C LEU A 236 -7.57 4.52 17.93
#